data_b511d53a004925a49f134797dd758f9e
#
_entry.id   b511d53a004925a49f134797dd758f9e
#
_cell.length_a   1.000
_cell.length_b   1.000
_cell.length_c   1.000
_cell.angle_alpha   90.00
_cell.angle_beta   90.00
_cell.angle_gamma   90.00
#
_symmetry.space_group_name_H-M   'P 1'
#
loop_
_entity.id
_entity.type
_entity.pdbx_description
1 polymer ?
#
loop_
_entity_poly.entity_id
_entity_poly.type
_entity_poly.pdbx_seq_one_letter_code
_entity_poly.pdbx_strand_id
1 'polypeptide(L)'
;MGNHEFDYGYQNLKDLEADADFTIVDANVLYNGQVAFEDNVVFTAPDGTKIGVFGLDTPETATKAHPAKIQGVTFLAGDKMFDCAQDQVDALEAEGCEYIICLGHLGIDAESTGNRSIDLLEKVEGIDVFIDGHSHSTLEDVKAAAGGTGKVGDTLVTSTGTKLESVGVVTIDADGTITTATTPVADLTATDADVAARAAKIQAEIDKEYGTVFAKTEVALNGEKEPGNRTEETNLGDLICDALVWGAEREGTEVDAAVTNGGGIRASIAAGDITKKDINTVLPFGNTLSIVKVTGAELLEALEASTYCTPTSIGGFPQVSGIEFTVDTTKAYDQGEQYPGSTYYGPKSIQRVTIETVGGEPFDANATYTIATNDFMAAGGDTYYAFAAASVNYDLGLSMDEVVMDYITDELKGTVTEEAYGQPAGRITVDQGLAFTDVAATSPYYDGIEWAVDEGITNGTTATTFSPYQNCTRAQIITYLWRAAGSPEPASTEPAYTDVTDTSLYFFKAVQWASEQGLVEGETFDPYAGCTRAMAVYFMWVAADSPEAAAASFTDVAADADYAAAVNWAVAQGVTLGTGDGSTFSPDTVCQRGQIVTFLYRAANAAA
;
A
#
# COMPACT_ATOMS: atom_id res chain seq x y z
N MET A 1 22.45 -9.12 -13.12
CA MET A 1 21.31 -8.62 -13.93
C MET A 1 20.11 -8.47 -13.06
N GLY A 2 19.02 -7.91 -13.56
CA GLY A 2 17.73 -7.85 -12.89
C GLY A 2 16.58 -8.00 -13.89
N ASN A 3 15.32 -7.98 -13.39
CA ASN A 3 14.13 -8.22 -14.22
C ASN A 3 13.95 -7.21 -15.35
N HIS A 4 14.37 -5.96 -15.18
CA HIS A 4 14.19 -4.90 -16.18
C HIS A 4 15.13 -4.99 -17.38
N GLU A 5 16.19 -5.78 -17.32
CA GLU A 5 17.00 -6.09 -18.49
C GLU A 5 16.20 -6.84 -19.56
N PHE A 6 15.09 -7.50 -19.18
CA PHE A 6 14.20 -8.22 -20.09
C PHE A 6 13.07 -7.37 -20.68
N ASP A 7 12.91 -6.11 -20.30
CA ASP A 7 11.81 -5.24 -20.77
C ASP A 7 11.76 -5.08 -22.30
N TYR A 8 12.93 -5.09 -22.95
CA TYR A 8 13.02 -5.04 -24.42
C TYR A 8 13.28 -6.41 -25.06
N GLY A 9 13.21 -7.48 -24.28
CA GLY A 9 13.30 -8.87 -24.71
C GLY A 9 14.71 -9.47 -24.68
N TYR A 10 14.72 -10.80 -24.57
CA TYR A 10 15.95 -11.59 -24.42
C TYR A 10 16.97 -11.35 -25.56
N GLN A 11 16.54 -11.22 -26.83
CA GLN A 11 17.49 -11.00 -27.93
C GLN A 11 18.14 -9.63 -27.82
N ASN A 12 17.39 -8.58 -27.48
CA ASN A 12 17.96 -7.24 -27.26
C ASN A 12 19.00 -7.25 -26.13
N LEU A 13 18.71 -7.99 -25.04
CA LEU A 13 19.67 -8.15 -23.95
C LEU A 13 20.95 -8.85 -24.40
N LYS A 14 20.85 -9.90 -25.24
CA LYS A 14 22.04 -10.58 -25.82
C LYS A 14 22.85 -9.68 -26.78
N ASP A 15 22.18 -8.78 -27.50
CA ASP A 15 22.84 -7.80 -28.36
C ASP A 15 23.61 -6.77 -27.51
N LEU A 16 23.01 -6.31 -26.38
CA LEU A 16 23.67 -5.43 -25.42
C LEU A 16 24.86 -6.11 -24.72
N GLU A 17 24.70 -7.38 -24.33
CA GLU A 17 25.81 -8.17 -23.77
C GLU A 17 26.99 -8.27 -24.75
N ALA A 18 26.71 -8.45 -26.02
CA ALA A 18 27.75 -8.53 -27.06
C ALA A 18 28.48 -7.19 -27.26
N ASP A 19 27.85 -6.07 -26.99
CA ASP A 19 28.44 -4.71 -27.06
C ASP A 19 29.12 -4.29 -25.74
N ALA A 20 28.90 -5.02 -24.63
CA ALA A 20 29.48 -4.71 -23.33
C ALA A 20 30.98 -5.08 -23.31
N ASP A 21 31.79 -4.20 -22.70
CA ASP A 21 33.23 -4.44 -22.47
C ASP A 21 33.50 -4.93 -21.01
N PHE A 22 32.47 -5.41 -20.34
CA PHE A 22 32.50 -6.03 -19.02
C PHE A 22 31.69 -7.34 -19.00
N THR A 23 31.98 -8.22 -18.06
CA THR A 23 31.27 -9.51 -17.92
C THR A 23 29.92 -9.31 -17.27
N ILE A 24 28.87 -9.85 -17.88
CA ILE A 24 27.54 -9.98 -17.30
C ILE A 24 27.43 -11.39 -16.71
N VAL A 25 27.17 -11.50 -15.41
CA VAL A 25 27.04 -12.78 -14.70
C VAL A 25 25.59 -13.03 -14.27
N ASP A 26 25.11 -14.25 -14.53
CA ASP A 26 23.83 -14.73 -14.03
C ASP A 26 23.73 -16.25 -14.14
N ALA A 27 23.64 -16.93 -13.00
CA ALA A 27 23.69 -18.39 -12.95
C ALA A 27 22.31 -19.06 -13.03
N ASN A 28 21.23 -18.38 -12.63
CA ASN A 28 19.89 -18.98 -12.53
C ASN A 28 18.95 -18.67 -13.70
N VAL A 29 19.41 -17.92 -14.72
CA VAL A 29 18.65 -17.66 -15.95
C VAL A 29 19.04 -18.68 -17.02
N LEU A 30 18.03 -19.41 -17.54
CA LEU A 30 18.21 -20.42 -18.59
C LEU A 30 17.49 -19.99 -19.87
N TYR A 31 18.13 -20.22 -21.02
CA TYR A 31 17.49 -20.11 -22.33
C TYR A 31 17.44 -21.49 -23.00
N ASN A 32 16.24 -21.97 -23.30
CA ASN A 32 15.99 -23.31 -23.82
C ASN A 32 16.69 -24.43 -22.97
N GLY A 33 16.72 -24.21 -21.65
CA GLY A 33 17.27 -25.17 -20.67
C GLY A 33 18.80 -25.17 -20.55
N GLN A 34 19.48 -24.19 -21.14
CA GLN A 34 20.93 -23.97 -20.98
C GLN A 34 21.15 -22.64 -20.25
N VAL A 35 22.20 -22.55 -19.42
CA VAL A 35 22.58 -21.27 -18.78
C VAL A 35 22.76 -20.20 -19.86
N ALA A 36 22.14 -19.05 -19.64
CA ALA A 36 21.99 -18.01 -20.67
C ALA A 36 23.16 -17.02 -20.71
N PHE A 37 23.86 -16.84 -19.60
CA PHE A 37 24.95 -15.87 -19.39
C PHE A 37 26.14 -16.54 -18.75
N GLU A 38 27.24 -15.82 -18.53
CA GLU A 38 28.34 -16.34 -17.71
C GLU A 38 27.84 -16.56 -16.28
N ASP A 39 28.04 -17.74 -15.72
CA ASP A 39 27.51 -18.08 -14.40
C ASP A 39 28.34 -17.48 -13.26
N ASN A 40 29.67 -17.39 -13.42
CA ASN A 40 30.57 -16.75 -12.46
C ASN A 40 31.85 -16.20 -13.14
N VAL A 41 32.63 -15.44 -12.40
CA VAL A 41 33.94 -14.91 -12.84
C VAL A 41 34.88 -14.78 -11.65
N VAL A 42 36.17 -14.98 -11.88
CA VAL A 42 37.22 -14.82 -10.85
C VAL A 42 38.10 -13.60 -11.16
N PHE A 43 38.19 -12.71 -10.20
CA PHE A 43 39.13 -11.59 -10.20
C PHE A 43 40.33 -11.90 -9.33
N THR A 44 41.51 -11.43 -9.74
CA THR A 44 42.72 -11.49 -8.91
C THR A 44 43.14 -10.08 -8.51
N ALA A 45 43.09 -9.78 -7.23
CA ALA A 45 43.55 -8.51 -6.69
C ALA A 45 45.07 -8.34 -6.84
N PRO A 46 45.64 -7.11 -6.77
CA PRO A 46 47.06 -6.86 -6.92
C PRO A 46 47.97 -7.61 -5.96
N ASP A 47 47.49 -8.00 -4.80
CA ASP A 47 48.19 -8.81 -3.81
C ASP A 47 48.14 -10.33 -4.06
N GLY A 48 47.35 -10.74 -5.07
CA GLY A 48 47.19 -12.14 -5.46
C GLY A 48 45.89 -12.79 -4.90
N THR A 49 45.14 -12.10 -4.05
CA THR A 49 43.87 -12.57 -3.52
C THR A 49 42.88 -12.83 -4.67
N LYS A 50 42.27 -14.00 -4.67
CA LYS A 50 41.22 -14.34 -5.63
C LYS A 50 39.84 -14.05 -5.06
N ILE A 51 39.05 -13.34 -5.84
CA ILE A 51 37.65 -12.98 -5.51
C ILE A 51 36.75 -13.60 -6.59
N GLY A 52 35.89 -14.52 -6.17
CA GLY A 52 34.86 -15.10 -7.01
C GLY A 52 33.59 -14.24 -6.99
N VAL A 53 32.98 -14.06 -8.16
CA VAL A 53 31.73 -13.31 -8.29
C VAL A 53 30.75 -14.10 -9.14
N PHE A 54 29.52 -14.27 -8.69
CA PHE A 54 28.42 -14.84 -9.47
C PHE A 54 27.16 -13.98 -9.38
N GLY A 55 26.22 -14.17 -10.30
CA GLY A 55 24.98 -13.40 -10.37
C GLY A 55 23.73 -14.24 -10.18
N LEU A 56 22.67 -13.63 -9.63
CA LEU A 56 21.34 -14.23 -9.53
C LEU A 56 20.26 -13.18 -9.84
N ASP A 57 19.35 -13.49 -10.77
CA ASP A 57 18.16 -12.70 -11.05
C ASP A 57 16.94 -13.27 -10.29
N THR A 58 16.00 -12.38 -9.99
CA THR A 58 14.74 -12.80 -9.35
C THR A 58 13.92 -13.69 -10.28
N PRO A 59 13.41 -14.84 -9.79
CA PRO A 59 12.52 -15.67 -10.58
C PRO A 59 11.17 -15.00 -10.88
N GLU A 60 10.85 -13.89 -10.21
CA GLU A 60 9.67 -13.07 -10.52
C GLU A 60 9.75 -12.45 -11.91
N THR A 61 10.93 -12.38 -12.53
CA THR A 61 11.11 -11.92 -13.91
C THR A 61 10.19 -12.69 -14.88
N ALA A 62 9.85 -13.95 -14.56
CA ALA A 62 8.89 -14.74 -15.32
C ALA A 62 7.49 -14.09 -15.44
N THR A 63 7.12 -13.24 -14.49
CA THR A 63 5.82 -12.54 -14.44
C THR A 63 5.96 -11.01 -14.41
N LYS A 64 7.15 -10.49 -14.10
CA LYS A 64 7.43 -9.05 -14.09
C LYS A 64 7.92 -8.52 -15.45
N ALA A 65 8.39 -9.40 -16.33
CA ALA A 65 8.64 -9.09 -17.73
C ALA A 65 7.46 -9.53 -18.59
N HIS A 66 7.19 -8.81 -19.69
CA HIS A 66 6.10 -9.16 -20.59
C HIS A 66 6.35 -10.56 -21.20
N PRO A 67 5.38 -11.51 -21.15
CA PRO A 67 5.60 -12.90 -21.57
C PRO A 67 6.13 -13.07 -22.99
N ALA A 68 5.76 -12.21 -23.94
CA ALA A 68 6.27 -12.25 -25.31
C ALA A 68 7.78 -11.91 -25.41
N LYS A 69 8.35 -11.22 -24.41
CA LYS A 69 9.74 -10.77 -24.37
C LYS A 69 10.70 -11.83 -23.83
N ILE A 70 10.19 -12.82 -23.11
CA ILE A 70 10.97 -13.87 -22.41
C ILE A 70 10.68 -15.27 -22.94
N GLN A 71 10.21 -15.41 -24.18
CA GLN A 71 9.95 -16.73 -24.77
C GLN A 71 11.21 -17.60 -24.79
N GLY A 72 11.12 -18.79 -24.21
CA GLY A 72 12.25 -19.74 -24.08
C GLY A 72 13.17 -19.45 -22.91
N VAL A 73 12.98 -18.35 -22.18
CA VAL A 73 13.70 -18.04 -20.93
C VAL A 73 12.98 -18.68 -19.76
N THR A 74 13.73 -19.24 -18.84
CA THR A 74 13.24 -19.77 -17.55
C THR A 74 14.16 -19.32 -16.43
N PHE A 75 13.60 -19.06 -15.26
CA PHE A 75 14.31 -18.62 -14.08
C PHE A 75 14.21 -19.71 -13.02
N LEU A 76 15.33 -20.14 -12.46
CA LEU A 76 15.33 -21.10 -11.35
C LEU A 76 14.80 -20.39 -10.09
N ALA A 77 13.92 -21.05 -9.35
CA ALA A 77 13.25 -20.50 -8.17
C ALA A 77 13.33 -21.47 -6.98
N GLY A 78 13.22 -20.92 -5.75
CA GLY A 78 13.23 -21.70 -4.52
C GLY A 78 14.44 -22.63 -4.42
N ASP A 79 14.25 -23.86 -3.99
CA ASP A 79 15.34 -24.82 -3.78
C ASP A 79 16.27 -24.97 -5.01
N LYS A 80 15.74 -24.87 -6.24
CA LYS A 80 16.58 -24.98 -7.45
C LYS A 80 17.52 -23.77 -7.62
N MET A 81 17.08 -22.58 -7.25
CA MET A 81 17.93 -21.39 -7.24
C MET A 81 18.96 -21.50 -6.12
N PHE A 82 18.57 -22.02 -4.96
CA PHE A 82 19.48 -22.22 -3.83
C PHE A 82 20.56 -23.27 -4.15
N ASP A 83 20.17 -24.41 -4.74
CA ASP A 83 21.13 -25.42 -5.22
C ASP A 83 22.07 -24.82 -6.27
N CYS A 84 21.57 -24.03 -7.22
CA CYS A 84 22.36 -23.34 -8.23
C CYS A 84 23.38 -22.38 -7.58
N ALA A 85 22.96 -21.60 -6.59
CA ALA A 85 23.86 -20.67 -5.87
C ALA A 85 24.94 -21.44 -5.10
N GLN A 86 24.61 -22.57 -4.45
CA GLN A 86 25.60 -23.40 -3.76
C GLN A 86 26.59 -24.02 -4.74
N ASP A 87 26.12 -24.48 -5.92
CA ASP A 87 27.01 -25.00 -6.97
C ASP A 87 28.03 -23.95 -7.44
N GLN A 88 27.64 -22.64 -7.49
CA GLN A 88 28.57 -21.56 -7.82
C GLN A 88 29.60 -21.33 -6.70
N VAL A 89 29.16 -21.34 -5.44
CA VAL A 89 30.07 -21.24 -4.29
C VAL A 89 31.10 -22.38 -4.31
N ASP A 90 30.65 -23.62 -4.44
CA ASP A 90 31.50 -24.79 -4.45
C ASP A 90 32.53 -24.75 -5.62
N ALA A 91 32.11 -24.27 -6.80
CA ALA A 91 32.98 -24.09 -7.95
C ALA A 91 34.06 -23.04 -7.72
N LEU A 92 33.69 -21.88 -7.16
CA LEU A 92 34.60 -20.78 -6.86
C LEU A 92 35.60 -21.12 -5.72
N GLU A 93 35.15 -21.86 -4.70
CA GLU A 93 36.02 -22.41 -3.65
C GLU A 93 37.05 -23.39 -4.26
N ALA A 94 36.59 -24.28 -5.18
CA ALA A 94 37.48 -25.23 -5.85
C ALA A 94 38.53 -24.52 -6.75
N GLU A 95 38.23 -23.33 -7.27
CA GLU A 95 39.18 -22.45 -7.99
C GLU A 95 40.12 -21.70 -7.04
N GLY A 96 39.92 -21.79 -5.73
CA GLY A 96 40.74 -21.20 -4.69
C GLY A 96 40.46 -19.71 -4.49
N CYS A 97 39.21 -19.29 -4.66
CA CYS A 97 38.77 -17.96 -4.26
C CYS A 97 38.79 -17.83 -2.73
N GLU A 98 39.31 -16.72 -2.24
CA GLU A 98 39.38 -16.38 -0.81
C GLU A 98 38.13 -15.66 -0.35
N TYR A 99 37.46 -14.96 -1.27
CA TYR A 99 36.19 -14.27 -1.04
C TYR A 99 35.23 -14.58 -2.17
N ILE A 100 33.95 -14.76 -1.82
CA ILE A 100 32.87 -15.04 -2.77
C ILE A 100 31.78 -14.00 -2.61
N ILE A 101 31.48 -13.30 -3.70
CA ILE A 101 30.49 -12.22 -3.77
C ILE A 101 29.33 -12.65 -4.68
N CYS A 102 28.11 -12.58 -4.19
CA CYS A 102 26.92 -12.70 -5.02
C CYS A 102 26.40 -11.31 -5.40
N LEU A 103 26.20 -11.07 -6.70
CA LEU A 103 25.46 -9.94 -7.25
C LEU A 103 24.01 -10.38 -7.46
N GLY A 104 23.17 -10.16 -6.45
CA GLY A 104 21.78 -10.59 -6.46
C GLY A 104 20.82 -9.47 -6.88
N HIS A 105 19.74 -9.86 -7.51
CA HIS A 105 18.58 -9.01 -7.74
C HIS A 105 17.32 -9.72 -7.22
N LEU A 106 17.31 -10.07 -5.93
CA LEU A 106 16.27 -10.89 -5.29
C LEU A 106 15.34 -10.07 -4.39
N GLY A 107 15.90 -9.05 -3.73
CA GLY A 107 15.20 -8.19 -2.78
C GLY A 107 14.82 -8.87 -1.48
N ILE A 108 14.12 -8.10 -0.65
CA ILE A 108 13.66 -8.53 0.68
C ILE A 108 12.15 -8.36 0.89
N ASP A 109 11.41 -7.90 -0.13
CA ASP A 109 9.97 -7.63 -0.05
C ASP A 109 9.17 -8.92 0.25
N ALA A 110 8.05 -8.77 0.96
CA ALA A 110 7.19 -9.91 1.32
C ALA A 110 6.57 -10.60 0.09
N GLU A 111 6.39 -9.86 -0.99
CA GLU A 111 5.93 -10.36 -2.30
C GLU A 111 6.84 -11.48 -2.83
N SER A 112 8.15 -11.38 -2.58
CA SER A 112 9.18 -12.34 -3.03
C SER A 112 9.45 -13.48 -2.04
N THR A 113 8.62 -13.65 -1.00
CA THR A 113 8.83 -14.68 0.04
C THR A 113 9.10 -16.07 -0.56
N GLY A 114 10.17 -16.73 -0.09
CA GLY A 114 10.67 -18.01 -0.61
C GLY A 114 11.71 -17.86 -1.74
N ASN A 115 11.95 -16.62 -2.24
CA ASN A 115 12.95 -16.32 -3.26
C ASN A 115 13.81 -15.09 -2.89
N ARG A 116 13.61 -14.49 -1.70
CA ARG A 116 14.36 -13.32 -1.24
C ARG A 116 15.82 -13.66 -0.96
N SER A 117 16.67 -12.66 -0.99
CA SER A 117 18.08 -12.82 -0.61
C SER A 117 18.24 -13.43 0.80
N ILE A 118 17.42 -12.99 1.76
CA ILE A 118 17.43 -13.54 3.12
C ILE A 118 16.97 -15.01 3.18
N ASP A 119 16.01 -15.44 2.35
CA ASP A 119 15.54 -16.83 2.28
C ASP A 119 16.64 -17.74 1.69
N LEU A 120 17.36 -17.26 0.67
CA LEU A 120 18.49 -17.96 0.06
C LEU A 120 19.63 -18.14 1.09
N LEU A 121 20.00 -17.09 1.79
CA LEU A 121 21.14 -17.08 2.72
C LEU A 121 20.88 -17.90 4.00
N GLU A 122 19.64 -18.30 4.28
CA GLU A 122 19.34 -19.30 5.30
C GLU A 122 19.69 -20.74 4.86
N LYS A 123 19.96 -20.96 3.58
CA LYS A 123 20.16 -22.27 2.96
C LYS A 123 21.54 -22.45 2.32
N VAL A 124 22.11 -21.38 1.79
CA VAL A 124 23.38 -21.37 1.06
C VAL A 124 24.48 -20.88 1.99
N GLU A 125 25.58 -21.60 2.06
CA GLU A 125 26.75 -21.28 2.87
C GLU A 125 27.94 -20.89 1.99
N GLY A 126 28.91 -20.15 2.51
CA GLY A 126 30.15 -19.82 1.81
C GLY A 126 30.13 -18.54 0.98
N ILE A 127 29.03 -17.78 0.98
CA ILE A 127 28.98 -16.41 0.42
C ILE A 127 29.47 -15.42 1.48
N ASP A 128 30.48 -14.62 1.18
CA ASP A 128 30.98 -13.59 2.09
C ASP A 128 30.16 -12.31 2.05
N VAL A 129 29.74 -11.89 0.82
CA VAL A 129 28.96 -10.67 0.59
C VAL A 129 27.84 -10.94 -0.42
N PHE A 130 26.64 -10.50 -0.08
CA PHE A 130 25.50 -10.44 -1.00
C PHE A 130 25.15 -8.97 -1.27
N ILE A 131 25.31 -8.53 -2.53
CA ILE A 131 24.93 -7.19 -2.98
C ILE A 131 23.59 -7.32 -3.66
N ASP A 132 22.54 -6.81 -3.01
CA ASP A 132 21.14 -7.01 -3.41
C ASP A 132 20.52 -5.81 -4.13
N GLY A 133 19.46 -6.08 -4.88
CA GLY A 133 18.61 -5.11 -5.57
C GLY A 133 17.13 -5.50 -5.51
N HIS A 134 16.35 -5.13 -6.54
CA HIS A 134 14.94 -5.47 -6.78
C HIS A 134 13.93 -4.76 -5.87
N SER A 135 14.01 -4.91 -4.57
CA SER A 135 13.07 -4.33 -3.60
C SER A 135 13.22 -2.81 -3.40
N HIS A 136 14.25 -2.19 -3.99
CA HIS A 136 14.63 -0.78 -3.78
C HIS A 136 15.01 -0.46 -2.32
N SER A 137 15.35 -1.46 -1.53
CA SER A 137 15.65 -1.35 -0.11
C SER A 137 16.95 -0.62 0.15
N THR A 138 16.98 0.17 1.21
CA THR A 138 18.19 0.83 1.69
C THR A 138 19.06 -0.15 2.49
N LEU A 139 20.30 0.26 2.80
CA LEU A 139 21.17 -0.51 3.69
C LEU A 139 20.52 -0.76 5.07
N GLU A 140 19.77 0.21 5.59
CA GLU A 140 19.12 0.08 6.89
C GLU A 140 17.94 -0.90 6.85
N ASP A 141 17.17 -0.93 5.74
CA ASP A 141 16.08 -1.89 5.55
C ASP A 141 16.62 -3.33 5.51
N VAL A 142 17.69 -3.55 4.74
CA VAL A 142 18.37 -4.86 4.67
C VAL A 142 18.93 -5.27 6.03
N LYS A 143 19.55 -4.34 6.78
CA LYS A 143 20.00 -4.62 8.16
C LYS A 143 18.85 -5.01 9.06
N ALA A 144 17.72 -4.32 8.97
CA ALA A 144 16.53 -4.65 9.76
C ALA A 144 16.00 -6.05 9.42
N ALA A 145 15.88 -6.38 8.13
CA ALA A 145 15.47 -7.70 7.66
C ALA A 145 16.42 -8.82 8.11
N ALA A 146 17.73 -8.54 8.18
CA ALA A 146 18.78 -9.44 8.69
C ALA A 146 18.91 -9.40 10.22
N GLY A 147 17.86 -9.08 10.97
CA GLY A 147 17.84 -9.08 12.43
C GLY A 147 18.69 -7.99 13.10
N GLY A 148 18.97 -6.89 12.40
CA GLY A 148 19.70 -5.71 12.89
C GLY A 148 21.22 -5.82 12.80
N THR A 149 21.76 -6.96 12.36
CA THR A 149 23.21 -7.18 12.25
C THR A 149 23.76 -6.84 10.86
N GLY A 150 22.92 -6.83 9.83
CA GLY A 150 23.31 -6.77 8.43
C GLY A 150 23.93 -8.08 7.92
N LYS A 151 23.79 -9.16 8.69
CA LYS A 151 24.26 -10.48 8.30
C LYS A 151 23.17 -11.53 8.46
N VAL A 152 23.11 -12.44 7.49
CA VAL A 152 22.36 -13.69 7.57
C VAL A 152 23.40 -14.82 7.61
N GLY A 153 23.44 -15.58 8.70
CA GLY A 153 24.59 -16.45 8.97
C GLY A 153 25.90 -15.65 9.05
N ASP A 154 26.87 -16.00 8.25
CA ASP A 154 28.16 -15.31 8.14
C ASP A 154 28.19 -14.28 6.99
N THR A 155 27.22 -14.33 6.06
CA THR A 155 27.15 -13.47 4.86
C THR A 155 26.72 -12.04 5.20
N LEU A 156 27.51 -11.06 4.78
CA LEU A 156 27.14 -9.64 4.83
C LEU A 156 26.18 -9.33 3.68
N VAL A 157 25.01 -8.75 3.99
CA VAL A 157 24.03 -8.33 2.98
C VAL A 157 24.01 -6.80 2.89
N THR A 158 24.00 -6.26 1.67
CA THR A 158 24.00 -4.81 1.41
C THR A 158 23.11 -4.45 0.22
N SER A 159 22.52 -3.27 0.27
CA SER A 159 21.74 -2.66 -0.81
C SER A 159 21.86 -1.14 -0.74
N THR A 160 21.55 -0.43 -1.83
CA THR A 160 21.80 1.02 -1.97
C THR A 160 20.53 1.85 -2.21
N GLY A 161 19.34 1.27 -2.04
CA GLY A 161 18.09 1.97 -2.36
C GLY A 161 17.81 2.02 -3.85
N THR A 162 17.32 3.14 -4.34
CA THR A 162 16.87 3.32 -5.72
C THR A 162 17.32 4.66 -6.31
N LYS A 163 17.05 4.89 -7.60
CA LYS A 163 17.24 6.18 -8.31
C LYS A 163 18.66 6.77 -8.22
N LEU A 164 19.68 5.94 -7.97
CA LEU A 164 21.08 6.38 -7.77
C LEU A 164 21.25 7.39 -6.62
N GLU A 165 20.43 7.32 -5.59
CA GLU A 165 20.48 8.24 -4.45
C GLU A 165 21.70 8.00 -3.56
N SER A 166 22.25 6.79 -3.55
CA SER A 166 23.46 6.46 -2.78
C SER A 166 24.42 5.55 -3.52
N VAL A 167 25.69 5.62 -3.11
CA VAL A 167 26.77 4.70 -3.54
C VAL A 167 27.12 3.79 -2.38
N GLY A 168 27.07 2.47 -2.60
CA GLY A 168 27.52 1.45 -1.65
C GLY A 168 29.02 1.17 -1.81
N VAL A 169 29.71 1.01 -0.70
CA VAL A 169 31.11 0.59 -0.65
C VAL A 169 31.25 -0.62 0.26
N VAL A 170 31.75 -1.71 -0.27
CA VAL A 170 32.17 -2.88 0.49
C VAL A 170 33.69 -2.82 0.62
N THR A 171 34.18 -2.95 1.85
CA THR A 171 35.60 -2.95 2.15
C THR A 171 35.98 -4.28 2.78
N ILE A 172 37.03 -4.89 2.25
CA ILE A 172 37.68 -6.07 2.84
C ILE A 172 39.03 -5.63 3.36
N ASP A 173 39.17 -5.59 4.67
CA ASP A 173 40.41 -5.17 5.33
C ASP A 173 41.48 -6.28 5.29
N ALA A 174 42.74 -5.91 5.52
CA ALA A 174 43.88 -6.84 5.49
C ALA A 174 43.79 -7.97 6.55
N ASP A 175 42.96 -7.83 7.55
CA ASP A 175 42.67 -8.87 8.56
C ASP A 175 41.46 -9.76 8.19
N GLY A 176 40.86 -9.55 6.98
CA GLY A 176 39.69 -10.28 6.51
C GLY A 176 38.36 -9.71 7.02
N THR A 177 38.35 -8.61 7.75
CA THR A 177 37.10 -7.97 8.20
C THR A 177 36.38 -7.34 6.99
N ILE A 178 35.11 -7.72 6.79
CA ILE A 178 34.27 -7.16 5.72
C ILE A 178 33.26 -6.18 6.30
N THR A 179 33.23 -4.97 5.74
CA THR A 179 32.32 -3.90 6.13
C THR A 179 31.60 -3.30 4.93
N THR A 180 30.41 -2.72 5.15
CA THR A 180 29.67 -1.97 4.13
C THR A 180 29.24 -0.62 4.66
N ALA A 181 29.23 0.37 3.77
CA ALA A 181 28.70 1.71 4.03
C ALA A 181 28.05 2.26 2.77
N THR A 182 27.09 3.15 2.94
CA THR A 182 26.48 3.92 1.86
C THR A 182 26.80 5.41 2.02
N THR A 183 26.99 6.09 0.91
CA THR A 183 27.20 7.54 0.86
C THR A 183 26.16 8.16 -0.07
N PRO A 184 25.36 9.13 0.40
CA PRO A 184 24.44 9.84 -0.48
C PRO A 184 25.16 10.47 -1.67
N VAL A 185 24.63 10.30 -2.87
CA VAL A 185 25.22 10.90 -4.09
C VAL A 185 25.26 12.42 -3.99
N ALA A 186 24.29 13.03 -3.32
CA ALA A 186 24.24 14.47 -3.05
C ALA A 186 25.47 15.00 -2.27
N ASP A 187 26.14 14.15 -1.49
CA ASP A 187 27.35 14.50 -0.72
C ASP A 187 28.65 14.31 -1.54
N LEU A 188 28.57 13.71 -2.74
CA LEU A 188 29.71 13.49 -3.60
C LEU A 188 29.97 14.74 -4.45
N THR A 189 31.20 15.24 -4.38
CA THR A 189 31.61 16.46 -5.13
C THR A 189 32.48 16.17 -6.34
N ALA A 190 33.04 14.97 -6.45
CA ALA A 190 33.84 14.55 -7.57
C ALA A 190 32.96 14.08 -8.73
N THR A 191 33.23 14.57 -9.94
CA THR A 191 32.55 14.17 -11.18
C THR A 191 33.58 13.81 -12.24
N ASP A 192 33.31 12.77 -13.03
CA ASP A 192 34.03 12.50 -14.25
C ASP A 192 33.50 13.44 -15.33
N ALA A 193 34.41 14.23 -15.96
CA ALA A 193 34.03 15.26 -16.92
C ALA A 193 33.44 14.70 -18.23
N ASP A 194 33.91 13.56 -18.68
CA ASP A 194 33.48 12.94 -19.95
C ASP A 194 32.10 12.28 -19.75
N VAL A 195 31.90 11.58 -18.63
CA VAL A 195 30.59 11.03 -18.24
C VAL A 195 29.55 12.14 -18.05
N ALA A 196 29.92 13.21 -17.34
CA ALA A 196 29.02 14.35 -17.12
C ALA A 196 28.63 15.04 -18.45
N ALA A 197 29.60 15.23 -19.38
CA ALA A 197 29.30 15.82 -20.68
C ALA A 197 28.39 14.93 -21.54
N ARG A 198 28.56 13.61 -21.48
CA ARG A 198 27.71 12.65 -22.20
C ARG A 198 26.29 12.65 -21.60
N ALA A 199 26.17 12.61 -20.29
CA ALA A 199 24.88 12.69 -19.59
C ALA A 199 24.14 13.99 -19.92
N ALA A 200 24.83 15.14 -19.88
CA ALA A 200 24.25 16.44 -20.24
C ALA A 200 23.77 16.50 -21.71
N LYS A 201 24.48 15.86 -22.63
CA LYS A 201 24.06 15.78 -24.04
C LYS A 201 22.77 14.96 -24.18
N ILE A 202 22.71 13.77 -23.57
CA ILE A 202 21.51 12.92 -23.60
C ILE A 202 20.33 13.67 -22.95
N GLN A 203 20.54 14.30 -21.80
CA GLN A 203 19.51 15.10 -21.12
C GLN A 203 18.96 16.21 -22.01
N ALA A 204 19.85 16.94 -22.72
CA ALA A 204 19.43 18.01 -23.62
C ALA A 204 18.61 17.51 -24.83
N GLU A 205 18.90 16.30 -25.34
CA GLU A 205 18.12 15.66 -26.39
C GLU A 205 16.73 15.26 -25.86
N ILE A 206 16.66 14.66 -24.67
CA ILE A 206 15.39 14.31 -23.99
C ILE A 206 14.56 15.57 -23.72
N ASP A 207 15.15 16.61 -23.13
CA ASP A 207 14.45 17.86 -22.81
C ASP A 207 13.92 18.57 -24.07
N LYS A 208 14.62 18.46 -25.19
CA LYS A 208 14.16 19.01 -26.46
C LYS A 208 12.96 18.27 -27.03
N GLU A 209 12.90 16.97 -26.89
CA GLU A 209 11.84 16.12 -27.45
C GLU A 209 10.64 16.03 -26.50
N TYR A 210 10.88 15.82 -25.21
CA TYR A 210 9.88 15.54 -24.20
C TYR A 210 9.63 16.66 -23.19
N GLY A 211 10.47 17.70 -23.15
CA GLY A 211 10.37 18.82 -22.21
C GLY A 211 9.27 19.83 -22.52
N THR A 212 8.43 19.58 -23.54
CA THR A 212 7.31 20.48 -23.89
C THR A 212 6.20 20.35 -22.87
N VAL A 213 5.86 21.49 -22.24
CA VAL A 213 4.67 21.60 -21.37
C VAL A 213 3.42 21.49 -22.24
N PHE A 214 2.54 20.55 -21.91
CA PHE A 214 1.26 20.36 -22.61
C PHE A 214 0.04 20.57 -21.69
N ALA A 215 0.24 20.52 -20.35
CA ALA A 215 -0.81 20.64 -19.37
C ALA A 215 -0.25 21.17 -18.03
N LYS A 216 -1.09 21.26 -17.02
CA LYS A 216 -0.71 21.58 -15.64
C LYS A 216 -1.54 20.76 -14.63
N THR A 217 -1.03 20.61 -13.43
CA THR A 217 -1.77 20.09 -12.28
C THR A 217 -1.79 21.10 -11.12
N GLU A 218 -2.95 21.27 -10.49
CA GLU A 218 -3.11 22.12 -9.31
C GLU A 218 -2.63 21.43 -8.04
N VAL A 219 -2.50 20.11 -8.06
CA VAL A 219 -2.14 19.26 -6.93
C VAL A 219 -0.95 18.35 -7.26
N ALA A 220 -0.25 17.87 -6.25
CA ALA A 220 0.71 16.78 -6.42
C ALA A 220 -0.03 15.46 -6.69
N LEU A 221 0.44 14.71 -7.69
CA LEU A 221 -0.07 13.40 -8.03
C LEU A 221 0.88 12.34 -7.48
N ASN A 222 0.37 11.51 -6.57
CA ASN A 222 1.18 10.54 -5.84
C ASN A 222 1.49 9.30 -6.68
N GLY A 223 2.75 9.10 -7.03
CA GLY A 223 3.29 7.92 -7.70
C GLY A 223 4.34 7.17 -6.86
N GLU A 224 4.40 7.43 -5.55
CA GLU A 224 5.32 6.74 -4.66
C GLU A 224 4.96 5.24 -4.54
N LYS A 225 5.98 4.43 -4.22
CA LYS A 225 5.81 2.99 -4.05
C LYS A 225 5.02 2.69 -2.77
N GLU A 226 5.46 3.27 -1.63
CA GLU A 226 4.96 2.97 -0.29
C GLU A 226 5.24 4.15 0.68
N PRO A 227 4.23 4.74 1.37
CA PRO A 227 2.81 4.53 1.06
C PRO A 227 2.45 5.06 -0.32
N GLY A 228 1.63 4.33 -1.07
CA GLY A 228 1.25 4.75 -2.43
C GLY A 228 0.79 3.60 -3.33
N ASN A 229 1.11 3.68 -4.62
CA ASN A 229 0.54 2.84 -5.68
C ASN A 229 0.58 1.32 -5.44
N ARG A 230 1.45 0.83 -4.55
CA ARG A 230 1.62 -0.61 -4.28
C ARG A 230 1.03 -1.05 -2.94
N THR A 231 0.40 -0.14 -2.21
CA THR A 231 -0.17 -0.40 -0.88
C THR A 231 -1.57 0.15 -0.69
N GLU A 232 -1.94 1.18 -1.47
CA GLU A 232 -3.19 1.92 -1.32
C GLU A 232 -3.60 2.60 -2.64
N GLU A 233 -4.82 3.13 -2.69
CA GLU A 233 -5.30 3.99 -3.78
C GLU A 233 -4.53 5.30 -3.83
N THR A 234 -4.22 5.79 -5.03
CA THR A 234 -3.60 7.08 -5.23
C THR A 234 -4.33 7.92 -6.27
N ASN A 235 -4.31 9.25 -6.10
CA ASN A 235 -4.91 10.16 -7.06
C ASN A 235 -4.27 10.09 -8.47
N LEU A 236 -2.99 9.67 -8.57
CA LEU A 236 -2.35 9.39 -9.86
C LEU A 236 -2.85 8.08 -10.47
N GLY A 237 -3.07 7.07 -9.63
CA GLY A 237 -3.68 5.80 -10.05
C GLY A 237 -5.09 6.01 -10.59
N ASP A 238 -5.89 6.84 -9.91
CA ASP A 238 -7.23 7.24 -10.34
C ASP A 238 -7.19 7.94 -11.70
N LEU A 239 -6.33 8.95 -11.86
CA LEU A 239 -6.16 9.68 -13.11
C LEU A 239 -5.80 8.76 -14.28
N ILE A 240 -4.88 7.82 -14.07
CA ILE A 240 -4.47 6.86 -15.11
C ILE A 240 -5.63 5.93 -15.47
N CYS A 241 -6.32 5.35 -14.48
CA CYS A 241 -7.44 4.44 -14.75
C CYS A 241 -8.63 5.14 -15.41
N ASP A 242 -8.95 6.38 -15.02
CA ASP A 242 -9.96 7.19 -15.69
C ASP A 242 -9.58 7.46 -17.15
N ALA A 243 -8.29 7.73 -17.41
CA ALA A 243 -7.80 7.89 -18.77
C ALA A 243 -7.93 6.60 -19.61
N LEU A 244 -7.72 5.40 -19.01
CA LEU A 244 -7.90 4.13 -19.73
C LEU A 244 -9.35 3.88 -20.10
N VAL A 245 -10.31 4.19 -19.20
CA VAL A 245 -11.75 4.12 -19.51
C VAL A 245 -12.08 5.05 -20.68
N TRP A 246 -11.71 6.34 -20.55
CA TRP A 246 -11.94 7.33 -21.57
C TRP A 246 -11.29 6.96 -22.92
N GLY A 247 -10.05 6.45 -22.89
CA GLY A 247 -9.33 6.03 -24.09
C GLY A 247 -10.02 4.88 -24.83
N ALA A 248 -10.53 3.88 -24.10
CA ALA A 248 -11.29 2.77 -24.66
C ALA A 248 -12.61 3.25 -25.29
N GLU A 249 -13.36 4.11 -24.59
CA GLU A 249 -14.62 4.67 -25.04
C GLU A 249 -14.45 5.55 -26.28
N ARG A 250 -13.38 6.34 -26.34
CA ARG A 250 -13.03 7.17 -27.51
C ARG A 250 -12.85 6.32 -28.77
N GLU A 251 -12.32 5.12 -28.65
CA GLU A 251 -12.16 4.16 -29.74
C GLU A 251 -13.45 3.32 -30.01
N GLY A 252 -14.53 3.64 -29.31
CA GLY A 252 -15.84 2.99 -29.49
C GLY A 252 -15.98 1.64 -28.75
N THR A 253 -15.11 1.37 -27.77
CA THR A 253 -15.20 0.21 -26.90
C THR A 253 -15.80 0.61 -25.55
N GLU A 254 -17.04 0.21 -25.29
CA GLU A 254 -17.66 0.38 -23.97
C GLU A 254 -16.97 -0.56 -22.96
N VAL A 255 -16.58 -0.01 -21.82
CA VAL A 255 -15.96 -0.75 -20.72
C VAL A 255 -16.69 -0.47 -19.40
N ASP A 256 -16.78 -1.48 -18.55
CA ASP A 256 -17.41 -1.36 -17.23
C ASP A 256 -16.45 -0.74 -16.22
N ALA A 257 -15.13 -0.96 -16.41
CA ALA A 257 -14.11 -0.51 -15.48
C ALA A 257 -12.70 -0.50 -16.12
N ALA A 258 -11.73 0.05 -15.40
CA ALA A 258 -10.31 -0.10 -15.70
C ALA A 258 -9.53 -0.59 -14.49
N VAL A 259 -8.45 -1.34 -14.73
CA VAL A 259 -7.49 -1.79 -13.73
C VAL A 259 -6.08 -1.64 -14.28
N THR A 260 -5.19 -0.99 -13.51
CA THR A 260 -3.74 -1.01 -13.82
C THR A 260 -2.94 -1.41 -12.58
N ASN A 261 -1.76 -2.00 -12.76
CA ASN A 261 -0.91 -2.41 -11.66
C ASN A 261 -0.07 -1.25 -11.12
N GLY A 262 0.01 -1.11 -9.80
CA GLY A 262 0.79 -0.07 -9.14
C GLY A 262 2.29 -0.13 -9.47
N GLY A 263 2.81 -1.32 -9.81
CA GLY A 263 4.17 -1.52 -10.30
C GLY A 263 4.46 -0.82 -11.62
N GLY A 264 3.44 -0.55 -12.43
CA GLY A 264 3.53 0.19 -13.69
C GLY A 264 3.71 1.69 -13.52
N ILE A 265 3.38 2.25 -12.35
CA ILE A 265 3.45 3.68 -12.02
C ILE A 265 4.75 3.96 -11.28
N ARG A 266 5.68 4.72 -11.87
CA ARG A 266 7.09 4.76 -11.43
C ARG A 266 7.55 6.07 -10.82
N ALA A 267 6.76 7.14 -10.89
CA ALA A 267 7.11 8.45 -10.35
C ALA A 267 5.87 9.26 -9.98
N SER A 268 6.03 10.20 -9.06
CA SER A 268 5.04 11.24 -8.74
C SER A 268 5.18 12.43 -9.68
N ILE A 269 4.11 13.23 -9.85
CA ILE A 269 4.13 14.51 -10.55
C ILE A 269 3.87 15.63 -9.53
N ALA A 270 4.78 16.60 -9.43
CA ALA A 270 4.60 17.76 -8.57
C ALA A 270 3.52 18.69 -9.11
N ALA A 271 2.86 19.46 -8.24
CA ALA A 271 1.96 20.54 -8.67
C ALA A 271 2.70 21.55 -9.56
N GLY A 272 2.08 21.97 -10.66
CA GLY A 272 2.66 22.87 -11.63
C GLY A 272 2.49 22.41 -13.08
N ASP A 273 3.45 22.74 -13.93
CA ASP A 273 3.43 22.35 -15.34
C ASP A 273 3.68 20.85 -15.50
N ILE A 274 2.98 20.23 -16.46
CA ILE A 274 3.17 18.82 -16.85
C ILE A 274 3.80 18.78 -18.25
N THR A 275 4.90 18.04 -18.38
CA THR A 275 5.59 17.79 -19.64
C THR A 275 5.36 16.35 -20.12
N LYS A 276 5.63 16.07 -21.39
CA LYS A 276 5.66 14.69 -21.90
C LYS A 276 6.65 13.82 -21.14
N LYS A 277 7.78 14.40 -20.71
CA LYS A 277 8.79 13.71 -19.90
C LYS A 277 8.22 13.22 -18.57
N ASP A 278 7.38 14.02 -17.90
CA ASP A 278 6.77 13.64 -16.63
C ASP A 278 5.90 12.40 -16.82
N ILE A 279 5.04 12.38 -17.84
CA ILE A 279 4.19 11.21 -18.14
C ILE A 279 5.02 9.98 -18.53
N ASN A 280 6.06 10.13 -19.37
CA ASN A 280 6.92 9.00 -19.71
C ASN A 280 7.77 8.51 -18.52
N THR A 281 8.07 9.38 -17.55
CA THR A 281 8.73 8.97 -16.30
C THR A 281 7.77 8.18 -15.40
N VAL A 282 6.49 8.55 -15.38
CA VAL A 282 5.43 7.82 -14.67
C VAL A 282 5.16 6.47 -15.32
N LEU A 283 5.07 6.39 -16.66
CA LEU A 283 4.71 5.20 -17.44
C LEU A 283 5.83 4.82 -18.43
N PRO A 284 6.99 4.32 -17.96
CA PRO A 284 8.19 4.19 -18.81
C PRO A 284 8.22 2.91 -19.66
N PHE A 285 7.28 1.97 -19.49
CA PHE A 285 7.37 0.63 -20.08
C PHE A 285 6.88 0.55 -21.52
N GLY A 286 6.22 1.60 -22.03
CA GLY A 286 5.62 1.61 -23.36
C GLY A 286 4.44 0.62 -23.50
N ASN A 287 3.75 0.34 -22.39
CA ASN A 287 2.56 -0.52 -22.40
C ASN A 287 1.45 0.12 -23.24
N THR A 288 0.62 -0.74 -23.82
CA THR A 288 -0.54 -0.34 -24.61
C THR A 288 -1.86 -0.63 -23.90
N LEU A 289 -2.90 0.10 -24.28
CA LEU A 289 -4.26 -0.10 -23.78
C LEU A 289 -4.85 -1.37 -24.35
N SER A 290 -5.19 -2.31 -23.49
CA SER A 290 -5.80 -3.59 -23.82
C SER A 290 -7.19 -3.74 -23.19
N ILE A 291 -8.01 -4.58 -23.79
CA ILE A 291 -9.37 -4.89 -23.33
C ILE A 291 -9.47 -6.39 -23.02
N VAL A 292 -9.94 -6.71 -21.82
CA VAL A 292 -10.24 -8.09 -21.43
C VAL A 292 -11.69 -8.23 -21.01
N LYS A 293 -12.32 -9.40 -21.29
CA LYS A 293 -13.62 -9.77 -20.76
C LYS A 293 -13.50 -10.93 -19.81
N VAL A 294 -13.77 -10.64 -18.54
CA VAL A 294 -13.67 -11.57 -17.42
C VAL A 294 -15.04 -11.75 -16.76
N THR A 295 -15.27 -12.90 -16.17
CA THR A 295 -16.40 -13.08 -15.25
C THR A 295 -16.13 -12.34 -13.94
N GLY A 296 -17.18 -12.01 -13.17
CA GLY A 296 -17.00 -11.41 -11.85
C GLY A 296 -16.16 -12.30 -10.91
N ALA A 297 -16.28 -13.63 -11.03
CA ALA A 297 -15.44 -14.55 -10.26
C ALA A 297 -13.96 -14.44 -10.65
N GLU A 298 -13.61 -14.29 -11.93
CA GLU A 298 -12.24 -14.09 -12.41
C GLU A 298 -11.68 -12.72 -12.01
N LEU A 299 -12.52 -11.67 -12.03
CA LEU A 299 -12.15 -10.35 -11.53
C LEU A 299 -11.84 -10.40 -10.03
N LEU A 300 -12.70 -11.04 -9.26
CA LEU A 300 -12.52 -11.21 -7.82
C LEU A 300 -11.27 -12.03 -7.49
N GLU A 301 -11.00 -13.10 -8.26
CA GLU A 301 -9.76 -13.88 -8.16
C GLU A 301 -8.52 -13.00 -8.41
N ALA A 302 -8.56 -12.17 -9.46
CA ALA A 302 -7.45 -11.28 -9.81
C ALA A 302 -7.16 -10.25 -8.70
N LEU A 303 -8.21 -9.63 -8.12
CA LEU A 303 -8.06 -8.66 -7.04
C LEU A 303 -7.60 -9.32 -5.72
N GLU A 304 -8.11 -10.51 -5.39
CA GLU A 304 -7.64 -11.29 -4.23
C GLU A 304 -6.16 -11.66 -4.37
N ALA A 305 -5.75 -12.15 -5.54
CA ALA A 305 -4.36 -12.52 -5.82
C ALA A 305 -3.43 -11.30 -5.82
N SER A 306 -3.87 -10.15 -6.36
CA SER A 306 -3.03 -8.94 -6.45
C SER A 306 -2.89 -8.17 -5.14
N THR A 307 -3.62 -8.58 -4.10
CA THR A 307 -3.56 -7.99 -2.76
C THR A 307 -3.11 -8.98 -1.68
N TYR A 308 -2.57 -10.14 -2.06
CA TYR A 308 -2.32 -11.26 -1.14
C TYR A 308 -1.41 -10.92 0.05
N CYS A 309 -0.46 -10.01 -0.11
CA CYS A 309 0.45 -9.58 0.95
C CYS A 309 0.17 -8.16 1.47
N THR A 310 -0.89 -7.48 0.98
CA THR A 310 -1.31 -6.17 1.52
C THR A 310 -1.55 -6.29 3.04
N PRO A 311 -1.10 -5.33 3.87
CA PRO A 311 -0.69 -3.96 3.54
C PRO A 311 0.77 -3.81 3.09
N THR A 312 1.54 -4.89 2.96
CA THR A 312 2.89 -4.84 2.42
C THR A 312 2.85 -4.57 0.92
N SER A 313 3.84 -3.85 0.43
CA SER A 313 3.96 -3.45 -0.98
C SER A 313 4.00 -4.65 -1.93
N ILE A 314 3.22 -4.56 -3.01
CA ILE A 314 3.23 -5.53 -4.13
C ILE A 314 3.10 -4.82 -5.47
N GLY A 315 3.89 -5.22 -6.47
CA GLY A 315 3.85 -4.66 -7.82
C GLY A 315 2.48 -4.79 -8.50
N GLY A 316 1.80 -5.90 -8.24
CA GLY A 316 0.47 -6.19 -8.76
C GLY A 316 -0.67 -5.41 -8.10
N PHE A 317 -0.45 -4.64 -7.02
CA PHE A 317 -1.53 -3.90 -6.35
C PHE A 317 -2.36 -3.09 -7.35
N PRO A 318 -3.70 -3.25 -7.37
CA PRO A 318 -4.54 -2.62 -8.38
C PRO A 318 -4.73 -1.12 -8.10
N GLN A 319 -4.69 -0.32 -9.15
CA GLN A 319 -5.32 1.00 -9.22
C GLN A 319 -6.51 0.86 -10.16
N VAL A 320 -7.65 1.47 -9.85
CA VAL A 320 -8.90 1.17 -10.54
C VAL A 320 -9.71 2.40 -10.93
N SER A 321 -10.58 2.23 -11.93
CA SER A 321 -11.71 3.11 -12.23
C SER A 321 -12.95 2.27 -12.48
N GLY A 322 -14.11 2.71 -11.99
CA GLY A 322 -15.36 1.98 -12.13
C GLY A 322 -15.50 0.74 -11.25
N ILE A 323 -14.58 0.49 -10.31
CA ILE A 323 -14.67 -0.58 -9.31
C ILE A 323 -14.56 0.05 -7.93
N GLU A 324 -15.41 -0.35 -7.00
CA GLU A 324 -15.26 -0.07 -5.58
C GLU A 324 -15.08 -1.40 -4.84
N PHE A 325 -14.01 -1.51 -4.04
CA PHE A 325 -13.72 -2.74 -3.31
C PHE A 325 -12.94 -2.50 -2.02
N THR A 326 -13.08 -3.44 -1.09
CA THR A 326 -12.38 -3.47 0.19
C THR A 326 -11.43 -4.66 0.27
N VAL A 327 -10.24 -4.43 0.83
CA VAL A 327 -9.23 -5.44 1.16
C VAL A 327 -9.14 -5.56 2.69
N ASP A 328 -9.72 -6.60 3.27
CA ASP A 328 -9.62 -6.92 4.70
C ASP A 328 -8.31 -7.62 5.01
N THR A 329 -7.31 -6.86 5.48
CA THR A 329 -5.98 -7.38 5.80
C THR A 329 -5.91 -8.12 7.14
N THR A 330 -6.99 -8.11 7.92
CA THR A 330 -7.10 -8.90 9.15
C THR A 330 -7.27 -10.39 8.86
N LYS A 331 -7.67 -10.73 7.62
CA LYS A 331 -7.79 -12.11 7.14
C LYS A 331 -6.53 -12.55 6.40
N ALA A 332 -6.18 -13.80 6.61
CA ALA A 332 -5.08 -14.42 5.88
C ALA A 332 -5.48 -14.73 4.43
N TYR A 333 -4.54 -14.59 3.51
CA TYR A 333 -4.70 -15.09 2.14
C TYR A 333 -4.78 -16.62 2.16
N ASP A 334 -5.82 -17.19 1.58
CA ASP A 334 -5.99 -18.66 1.46
C ASP A 334 -5.31 -19.14 0.17
N GLN A 335 -4.00 -19.39 0.25
CA GLN A 335 -3.16 -19.75 -0.89
C GLN A 335 -3.60 -21.08 -1.51
N GLY A 336 -3.83 -21.04 -2.82
CA GLY A 336 -4.19 -22.19 -3.66
C GLY A 336 -3.03 -22.78 -4.45
N GLU A 337 -3.28 -23.13 -5.71
CA GLU A 337 -2.27 -23.67 -6.62
C GLU A 337 -1.41 -22.57 -7.23
N GLN A 338 -0.14 -22.90 -7.49
CA GLN A 338 0.77 -21.98 -8.19
C GLN A 338 0.31 -21.78 -9.63
N TYR A 339 0.30 -20.51 -10.06
CA TYR A 339 0.01 -20.19 -11.45
C TYR A 339 1.10 -20.77 -12.39
N PRO A 340 0.72 -21.34 -13.53
CA PRO A 340 1.67 -21.93 -14.47
C PRO A 340 2.72 -20.95 -14.96
N GLY A 341 3.99 -21.27 -14.74
CA GLY A 341 5.12 -20.44 -15.16
C GLY A 341 5.34 -19.19 -14.32
N SER A 342 4.71 -19.09 -13.17
CA SER A 342 4.75 -17.93 -12.27
C SER A 342 5.35 -18.33 -10.91
N THR A 343 5.81 -17.33 -10.15
CA THR A 343 6.15 -17.46 -8.73
C THR A 343 4.92 -17.25 -7.83
N TYR A 344 3.84 -16.72 -8.37
CA TYR A 344 2.60 -16.41 -7.66
C TYR A 344 1.62 -17.58 -7.60
N TYR A 345 0.71 -17.50 -6.66
CA TYR A 345 -0.31 -18.51 -6.38
C TYR A 345 -1.70 -17.91 -6.47
N GLY A 346 -2.62 -18.61 -7.10
CA GLY A 346 -4.03 -18.22 -7.08
C GLY A 346 -4.65 -18.44 -5.69
N PRO A 347 -5.77 -17.77 -5.38
CA PRO A 347 -6.49 -18.04 -4.14
C PRO A 347 -7.19 -19.40 -4.21
N LYS A 348 -7.15 -20.16 -3.13
CA LYS A 348 -7.98 -21.37 -2.96
C LYS A 348 -9.43 -21.00 -2.65
N SER A 349 -9.61 -19.91 -1.90
CA SER A 349 -10.89 -19.30 -1.63
C SER A 349 -10.71 -17.80 -1.42
N ILE A 350 -11.74 -17.02 -1.75
CA ILE A 350 -11.75 -15.58 -1.51
C ILE A 350 -11.99 -15.32 -0.03
N GLN A 351 -11.10 -14.57 0.60
CA GLN A 351 -11.14 -14.27 2.04
C GLN A 351 -11.06 -12.78 2.31
N ARG A 352 -10.27 -12.04 1.54
CA ARG A 352 -9.83 -10.69 1.85
C ARG A 352 -10.55 -9.62 1.04
N VAL A 353 -10.83 -9.88 -0.23
CA VAL A 353 -11.43 -8.91 -1.13
C VAL A 353 -12.95 -9.04 -1.14
N THR A 354 -13.60 -7.89 -0.98
CA THR A 354 -15.03 -7.72 -1.25
C THR A 354 -15.17 -6.64 -2.32
N ILE A 355 -15.77 -6.95 -3.46
CA ILE A 355 -16.12 -5.97 -4.49
C ILE A 355 -17.52 -5.51 -4.19
N GLU A 356 -17.74 -4.20 -4.02
CA GLU A 356 -19.03 -3.59 -3.76
C GLU A 356 -19.77 -3.29 -5.07
N THR A 357 -19.08 -2.58 -5.98
CA THR A 357 -19.67 -2.16 -7.27
C THR A 357 -18.69 -2.35 -8.43
N VAL A 358 -19.25 -2.57 -9.63
CA VAL A 358 -18.53 -2.48 -10.92
C VAL A 358 -19.41 -1.72 -11.90
N GLY A 359 -18.86 -0.69 -12.55
CA GLY A 359 -19.61 0.19 -13.45
C GLY A 359 -20.72 0.98 -12.74
N GLY A 360 -20.61 1.19 -11.44
CA GLY A 360 -21.62 1.85 -10.59
C GLY A 360 -22.80 0.96 -10.20
N GLU A 361 -22.81 -0.31 -10.61
CA GLU A 361 -23.85 -1.28 -10.26
C GLU A 361 -23.34 -2.29 -9.22
N PRO A 362 -24.19 -2.86 -8.37
CA PRO A 362 -23.79 -3.88 -7.39
C PRO A 362 -23.07 -5.05 -8.06
N PHE A 363 -21.96 -5.50 -7.47
CA PHE A 363 -21.17 -6.60 -8.01
C PHE A 363 -21.94 -7.92 -8.13
N ASP A 364 -21.79 -8.60 -9.28
CA ASP A 364 -22.29 -9.97 -9.50
C ASP A 364 -21.16 -10.87 -10.01
N ALA A 365 -20.78 -11.87 -9.19
CA ALA A 365 -19.73 -12.83 -9.52
C ALA A 365 -20.04 -13.66 -10.80
N ASN A 366 -21.29 -13.73 -11.24
CA ASN A 366 -21.70 -14.46 -12.44
C ASN A 366 -21.84 -13.55 -13.68
N ALA A 367 -21.80 -12.24 -13.52
CA ALA A 367 -21.79 -11.31 -14.64
C ALA A 367 -20.46 -11.39 -15.41
N THR A 368 -20.43 -10.83 -16.61
CA THR A 368 -19.20 -10.64 -17.39
C THR A 368 -18.94 -9.16 -17.49
N TYR A 369 -17.73 -8.75 -17.15
CA TYR A 369 -17.28 -7.37 -17.16
C TYR A 369 -16.23 -7.16 -18.26
N THR A 370 -16.31 -6.03 -18.93
CA THR A 370 -15.33 -5.56 -19.90
C THR A 370 -14.40 -4.59 -19.20
N ILE A 371 -13.13 -4.96 -19.07
CA ILE A 371 -12.13 -4.23 -18.30
C ILE A 371 -11.06 -3.66 -19.24
N ALA A 372 -10.82 -2.35 -19.15
CA ALA A 372 -9.65 -1.71 -19.75
C ALA A 372 -8.42 -1.96 -18.85
N THR A 373 -7.30 -2.35 -19.44
CA THR A 373 -6.07 -2.62 -18.71
C THR A 373 -4.86 -2.40 -19.62
N ASN A 374 -3.65 -2.66 -19.13
CA ASN A 374 -2.47 -2.64 -19.99
C ASN A 374 -2.17 -4.03 -20.59
N ASP A 375 -1.42 -4.05 -21.69
CA ASP A 375 -1.03 -5.26 -22.42
C ASP A 375 -0.25 -6.26 -21.56
N PHE A 376 0.57 -5.77 -20.62
CA PHE A 376 1.33 -6.59 -19.67
C PHE A 376 0.38 -7.39 -18.75
N MET A 377 -0.62 -6.72 -18.14
CA MET A 377 -1.61 -7.39 -17.29
C MET A 377 -2.54 -8.29 -18.10
N ALA A 378 -2.95 -7.84 -19.29
CA ALA A 378 -3.75 -8.65 -20.23
C ALA A 378 -3.02 -9.94 -20.64
N ALA A 379 -1.68 -9.94 -20.66
CA ALA A 379 -0.86 -11.12 -20.91
C ALA A 379 -0.61 -11.98 -19.66
N GLY A 380 -1.14 -11.59 -18.48
CA GLY A 380 -0.99 -12.32 -17.21
C GLY A 380 0.22 -11.88 -16.39
N GLY A 381 0.74 -10.68 -16.62
CA GLY A 381 1.81 -10.10 -15.83
C GLY A 381 1.42 -9.91 -14.37
N ASP A 382 2.40 -9.84 -13.50
CA ASP A 382 2.22 -9.85 -12.05
C ASP A 382 1.33 -11.05 -11.61
N THR A 383 0.25 -10.79 -10.89
CA THR A 383 -0.70 -11.79 -10.38
C THR A 383 -1.96 -11.95 -11.24
N TYR A 384 -2.03 -11.29 -12.41
CA TYR A 384 -3.25 -11.20 -13.25
C TYR A 384 -3.43 -12.39 -14.21
N TYR A 385 -3.15 -13.61 -13.76
CA TYR A 385 -3.30 -14.83 -14.55
C TYR A 385 -4.70 -15.00 -15.12
N ALA A 386 -5.74 -14.61 -14.38
CA ALA A 386 -7.13 -14.65 -14.83
C ALA A 386 -7.37 -13.78 -16.07
N PHE A 387 -6.66 -12.66 -16.23
CA PHE A 387 -6.77 -11.79 -17.41
C PHE A 387 -6.19 -12.45 -18.67
N ALA A 388 -5.08 -13.19 -18.55
CA ALA A 388 -4.54 -13.96 -19.67
C ALA A 388 -5.48 -15.07 -20.16
N ALA A 389 -6.29 -15.62 -19.26
CA ALA A 389 -7.28 -16.65 -19.55
C ALA A 389 -8.64 -16.07 -19.99
N ALA A 390 -8.80 -14.74 -20.05
CA ALA A 390 -10.04 -14.05 -20.37
C ALA A 390 -10.65 -14.51 -21.69
N SER A 391 -11.97 -14.56 -21.74
CA SER A 391 -12.73 -15.01 -22.92
C SER A 391 -12.57 -14.10 -24.16
N VAL A 392 -12.26 -12.83 -23.93
CA VAL A 392 -11.87 -11.83 -24.94
C VAL A 392 -10.67 -11.09 -24.39
N ASN A 393 -9.63 -11.01 -25.19
CA ASN A 393 -8.39 -10.31 -24.84
C ASN A 393 -7.78 -9.77 -26.13
N TYR A 394 -7.71 -8.46 -26.26
CA TYR A 394 -7.10 -7.79 -27.41
C TYR A 394 -6.53 -6.43 -27.05
N ASP A 395 -5.46 -6.07 -27.74
CA ASP A 395 -4.77 -4.80 -27.64
C ASP A 395 -5.37 -3.79 -28.62
N LEU A 396 -5.65 -2.58 -28.15
CA LEU A 396 -6.09 -1.45 -29.00
C LEU A 396 -4.93 -0.80 -29.75
N GLY A 397 -3.68 -1.08 -29.37
CA GLY A 397 -2.47 -0.51 -29.96
C GLY A 397 -2.24 0.96 -29.63
N LEU A 398 -2.91 1.48 -28.61
CA LEU A 398 -2.74 2.84 -28.11
C LEU A 398 -1.73 2.82 -26.96
N SER A 399 -0.69 3.65 -27.02
CA SER A 399 0.26 3.77 -25.94
C SER A 399 -0.41 4.39 -24.70
N MET A 400 -0.24 3.79 -23.52
CA MET A 400 -0.85 4.26 -22.28
C MET A 400 -0.46 5.70 -21.93
N ASP A 401 0.79 6.06 -22.11
CA ASP A 401 1.28 7.41 -21.86
C ASP A 401 0.60 8.45 -22.79
N GLU A 402 0.41 8.11 -24.07
CA GLU A 402 -0.35 8.95 -25.01
C GLU A 402 -1.82 9.06 -24.61
N VAL A 403 -2.45 7.97 -24.20
CA VAL A 403 -3.85 7.97 -23.72
C VAL A 403 -4.02 8.90 -22.52
N VAL A 404 -3.08 8.86 -21.54
CA VAL A 404 -3.11 9.75 -20.37
C VAL A 404 -2.88 11.20 -20.78
N MET A 405 -1.94 11.49 -21.70
CA MET A 405 -1.73 12.84 -22.23
C MET A 405 -2.95 13.39 -22.96
N ASP A 406 -3.57 12.58 -23.80
CA ASP A 406 -4.77 12.93 -24.54
C ASP A 406 -5.96 13.17 -23.58
N TYR A 407 -6.15 12.32 -22.58
CA TYR A 407 -7.18 12.51 -21.56
C TYR A 407 -7.01 13.85 -20.82
N ILE A 408 -5.79 14.15 -20.34
CA ILE A 408 -5.53 15.44 -19.68
C ILE A 408 -5.79 16.62 -20.62
N THR A 409 -5.42 16.49 -21.91
CA THR A 409 -5.55 17.57 -22.88
C THR A 409 -7.00 17.74 -23.34
N ASP A 410 -7.63 16.62 -23.74
CA ASP A 410 -8.93 16.64 -24.45
C ASP A 410 -10.11 16.59 -23.50
N GLU A 411 -10.05 15.80 -22.41
CA GLU A 411 -11.14 15.70 -21.44
C GLU A 411 -11.00 16.74 -20.33
N LEU A 412 -9.84 16.80 -19.68
CA LEU A 412 -9.58 17.73 -18.58
C LEU A 412 -9.20 19.14 -19.05
N LYS A 413 -9.22 19.39 -20.37
CA LYS A 413 -8.91 20.73 -20.96
C LYS A 413 -7.54 21.29 -20.55
N GLY A 414 -6.56 20.43 -20.39
CA GLY A 414 -5.18 20.76 -20.05
C GLY A 414 -4.95 21.11 -18.57
N THR A 415 -5.88 20.78 -17.67
CA THR A 415 -5.71 21.06 -16.23
C THR A 415 -6.25 19.92 -15.38
N VAL A 416 -5.37 19.31 -14.59
CA VAL A 416 -5.75 18.39 -13.51
C VAL A 416 -6.07 19.25 -12.28
N THR A 417 -7.35 19.33 -11.90
CA THR A 417 -7.83 20.21 -10.84
C THR A 417 -7.78 19.56 -9.46
N GLU A 418 -7.70 20.40 -8.42
CA GLU A 418 -7.83 19.95 -7.03
C GLU A 418 -9.20 19.34 -6.74
N GLU A 419 -10.27 19.84 -7.37
CA GLU A 419 -11.62 19.30 -7.21
C GLU A 419 -11.72 17.85 -7.68
N ALA A 420 -11.05 17.50 -8.80
CA ALA A 420 -11.13 16.16 -9.39
C ALA A 420 -10.13 15.17 -8.79
N TYR A 421 -8.89 15.61 -8.51
CA TYR A 421 -7.79 14.71 -8.14
C TYR A 421 -6.98 15.21 -6.91
N GLY A 422 -7.57 16.04 -6.06
CA GLY A 422 -6.92 16.54 -4.84
C GLY A 422 -6.70 15.46 -3.78
N GLN A 423 -7.56 14.45 -3.78
CA GLN A 423 -7.49 13.26 -2.93
C GLN A 423 -7.82 12.02 -3.77
N PRO A 424 -7.43 10.81 -3.33
CA PRO A 424 -7.95 9.56 -3.91
C PRO A 424 -9.49 9.54 -3.88
N ALA A 425 -10.09 8.90 -4.88
CA ALA A 425 -11.55 8.90 -5.08
C ALA A 425 -12.32 8.02 -4.06
N GLY A 426 -11.62 7.18 -3.31
CA GLY A 426 -12.20 6.27 -2.31
C GLY A 426 -12.73 4.96 -2.92
N ARG A 427 -12.14 4.54 -4.04
CA ARG A 427 -12.48 3.31 -4.78
C ARG A 427 -11.92 2.06 -4.13
N ILE A 428 -10.81 2.21 -3.38
CA ILE A 428 -10.09 1.12 -2.73
C ILE A 428 -9.97 1.39 -1.25
N THR A 429 -10.60 0.55 -0.43
CA THR A 429 -10.44 0.57 1.03
C THR A 429 -9.50 -0.55 1.46
N VAL A 430 -8.39 -0.22 2.12
CA VAL A 430 -7.51 -1.19 2.76
C VAL A 430 -7.82 -1.19 4.26
N ASP A 431 -8.65 -2.16 4.67
CA ASP A 431 -9.02 -2.35 6.07
C ASP A 431 -7.90 -3.11 6.80
N GLN A 432 -7.21 -2.41 7.68
CA GLN A 432 -6.14 -2.99 8.52
C GLN A 432 -6.65 -3.41 9.90
N GLY A 433 -7.98 -3.27 10.14
CA GLY A 433 -8.57 -3.48 11.45
C GLY A 433 -8.04 -2.50 12.49
N LEU A 434 -8.32 -2.78 13.74
CA LEU A 434 -7.89 -1.94 14.84
C LEU A 434 -6.42 -2.19 15.23
N ALA A 435 -5.62 -1.11 15.29
CA ALA A 435 -4.26 -1.14 15.80
C ALA A 435 -4.16 -1.42 17.33
N PHE A 436 -5.30 -1.58 18.01
CA PHE A 436 -5.37 -1.71 19.47
C PHE A 436 -5.24 -3.17 19.92
N THR A 437 -4.13 -3.52 20.53
CA THR A 437 -3.82 -4.88 21.03
C THR A 437 -4.73 -5.34 22.18
N ASP A 438 -5.45 -4.42 22.82
CA ASP A 438 -6.39 -4.67 23.92
C ASP A 438 -7.87 -4.76 23.47
N VAL A 439 -8.12 -4.76 22.15
CA VAL A 439 -9.44 -4.92 21.53
C VAL A 439 -9.40 -6.13 20.60
N ALA A 440 -9.89 -7.28 21.06
CA ALA A 440 -10.00 -8.46 20.22
C ALA A 440 -11.11 -8.28 19.17
N ALA A 441 -10.96 -8.85 17.98
CA ALA A 441 -12.01 -8.85 16.93
C ALA A 441 -13.36 -9.45 17.40
N THR A 442 -13.33 -10.32 18.41
CA THR A 442 -14.54 -10.87 19.05
C THR A 442 -15.10 -9.99 20.18
N SER A 443 -14.52 -8.82 20.43
CA SER A 443 -15.00 -7.89 21.46
C SER A 443 -16.39 -7.36 21.09
N PRO A 444 -17.34 -7.30 22.04
CA PRO A 444 -18.64 -6.69 21.79
C PRO A 444 -18.56 -5.18 21.52
N TYR A 445 -17.39 -4.60 21.63
CA TYR A 445 -17.11 -3.18 21.37
C TYR A 445 -16.33 -2.96 20.07
N TYR A 446 -15.96 -4.03 19.35
CA TYR A 446 -15.06 -3.95 18.20
C TYR A 446 -15.62 -2.98 17.15
N ASP A 447 -16.79 -3.24 16.60
CA ASP A 447 -17.41 -2.44 15.53
C ASP A 447 -17.58 -0.95 15.94
N GLY A 448 -17.95 -0.70 17.20
CA GLY A 448 -18.10 0.68 17.70
C GLY A 448 -16.76 1.40 17.90
N ILE A 449 -15.68 0.68 18.23
CA ILE A 449 -14.35 1.25 18.38
C ILE A 449 -13.74 1.50 17.00
N GLU A 450 -13.87 0.55 16.08
CA GLU A 450 -13.42 0.66 14.69
C GLU A 450 -14.06 1.88 14.02
N TRP A 451 -15.39 1.95 13.99
CA TRP A 451 -16.11 3.11 13.50
C TRP A 451 -15.63 4.43 14.11
N ALA A 452 -15.43 4.47 15.45
CA ALA A 452 -15.02 5.70 16.13
C ALA A 452 -13.56 6.11 15.83
N VAL A 453 -12.72 5.16 15.39
CA VAL A 453 -11.35 5.43 14.88
C VAL A 453 -11.44 5.98 13.47
N ASP A 454 -12.18 5.32 12.58
CA ASP A 454 -12.34 5.69 11.17
C ASP A 454 -12.95 7.09 11.02
N GLU A 455 -13.95 7.42 11.85
CA GLU A 455 -14.54 8.75 11.90
C GLU A 455 -13.70 9.80 12.66
N GLY A 456 -12.47 9.44 13.07
CA GLY A 456 -11.58 10.36 13.80
C GLY A 456 -12.07 10.78 15.19
N ILE A 457 -13.08 10.09 15.73
CA ILE A 457 -13.67 10.39 17.04
C ILE A 457 -12.69 10.06 18.16
N THR A 458 -11.86 9.01 17.98
CA THR A 458 -10.88 8.58 18.98
C THR A 458 -9.61 8.03 18.34
N ASN A 459 -8.47 8.25 19.02
CA ASN A 459 -7.16 7.66 18.66
C ASN A 459 -6.67 6.71 19.77
N GLY A 460 -7.59 6.19 20.62
CA GLY A 460 -7.22 5.33 21.73
C GLY A 460 -6.73 6.07 22.98
N THR A 461 -6.16 5.32 23.91
CA THR A 461 -5.45 5.84 25.10
C THR A 461 -3.94 5.92 24.86
N THR A 462 -3.42 5.07 23.97
CA THR A 462 -2.09 5.12 23.38
C THR A 462 -2.22 4.74 21.90
N ALA A 463 -1.12 4.76 21.15
CA ALA A 463 -1.10 4.30 19.75
C ALA A 463 -1.53 2.83 19.58
N THR A 464 -1.40 2.00 20.61
CA THR A 464 -1.67 0.55 20.56
C THR A 464 -2.69 0.06 21.56
N THR A 465 -3.38 0.96 22.30
CA THR A 465 -4.41 0.59 23.28
C THR A 465 -5.59 1.54 23.23
N PHE A 466 -6.80 0.99 23.26
CA PHE A 466 -8.05 1.73 23.39
C PHE A 466 -8.54 1.82 24.85
N SER A 467 -8.25 0.81 25.67
CA SER A 467 -8.72 0.62 27.04
C SER A 467 -10.26 0.52 27.13
N PRO A 468 -10.91 -0.46 26.45
CA PRO A 468 -12.36 -0.52 26.29
C PRO A 468 -13.12 -0.65 27.63
N TYR A 469 -12.52 -1.29 28.62
CA TYR A 469 -13.11 -1.53 29.93
C TYR A 469 -12.80 -0.44 30.98
N GLN A 470 -12.00 0.57 30.62
CA GLN A 470 -11.74 1.71 31.49
C GLN A 470 -12.99 2.60 31.58
N ASN A 471 -13.28 3.12 32.78
CA ASN A 471 -14.35 4.08 32.97
C ASN A 471 -14.14 5.33 32.12
N CYS A 472 -15.17 5.75 31.40
CA CYS A 472 -15.16 6.96 30.61
C CYS A 472 -15.43 8.19 31.50
N THR A 473 -14.64 9.24 31.32
CA THR A 473 -14.83 10.52 32.01
C THR A 473 -15.79 11.44 31.25
N ARG A 474 -16.31 12.46 31.94
CA ARG A 474 -17.14 13.49 31.31
C ARG A 474 -16.41 14.23 30.20
N ALA A 475 -15.12 14.55 30.40
CA ALA A 475 -14.30 15.17 29.34
C ALA A 475 -14.15 14.27 28.11
N GLN A 476 -14.02 12.97 28.30
CA GLN A 476 -13.87 12.03 27.18
C GLN A 476 -15.13 11.93 26.33
N ILE A 477 -16.30 11.74 26.93
CA ILE A 477 -17.55 11.66 26.14
C ILE A 477 -17.86 12.98 25.41
N ILE A 478 -17.63 14.12 26.05
CA ILE A 478 -17.85 15.42 25.40
C ILE A 478 -16.87 15.61 24.24
N THR A 479 -15.61 15.15 24.38
CA THR A 479 -14.64 15.18 23.28
C THR A 479 -15.08 14.27 22.13
N TYR A 480 -15.64 13.10 22.41
CA TYR A 480 -16.16 12.21 21.36
C TYR A 480 -17.34 12.84 20.62
N LEU A 481 -18.29 13.43 21.34
CA LEU A 481 -19.43 14.13 20.74
C LEU A 481 -19.01 15.33 19.89
N TRP A 482 -18.07 16.13 20.38
CA TRP A 482 -17.52 17.27 19.66
C TRP A 482 -16.83 16.86 18.36
N ARG A 483 -16.04 15.76 18.40
CA ARG A 483 -15.40 15.22 17.21
C ARG A 483 -16.41 14.63 16.22
N ALA A 484 -17.40 13.89 16.72
CA ALA A 484 -18.50 13.36 15.91
C ALA A 484 -19.32 14.47 15.22
N ALA A 485 -19.34 15.68 15.80
CA ALA A 485 -19.93 16.88 15.20
C ALA A 485 -18.99 17.61 14.21
N GLY A 486 -17.83 17.02 13.85
CA GLY A 486 -16.85 17.64 12.95
C GLY A 486 -15.91 18.65 13.61
N SER A 487 -15.75 18.58 14.92
CA SER A 487 -14.84 19.43 15.71
C SER A 487 -15.04 20.95 15.50
N PRO A 488 -16.26 21.48 15.56
CA PRO A 488 -16.52 22.89 15.30
C PRO A 488 -15.74 23.79 16.27
N GLU A 489 -15.18 24.90 15.77
CA GLU A 489 -14.50 25.87 16.62
C GLU A 489 -15.51 26.57 17.53
N PRO A 490 -15.29 26.60 18.87
CA PRO A 490 -16.15 27.32 19.79
C PRO A 490 -16.16 28.82 19.50
N ALA A 491 -17.29 29.47 19.69
CA ALA A 491 -17.45 30.92 19.49
C ALA A 491 -16.67 31.75 20.52
N SER A 492 -16.44 31.19 21.74
CA SER A 492 -15.68 31.82 22.82
C SER A 492 -14.41 31.05 23.16
N THR A 493 -13.32 31.76 23.35
CA THR A 493 -12.05 31.24 23.90
C THR A 493 -11.94 31.45 25.42
N GLU A 494 -12.87 32.19 26.04
CA GLU A 494 -12.92 32.39 27.47
C GLU A 494 -13.49 31.15 28.16
N PRO A 495 -12.90 30.67 29.28
CA PRO A 495 -13.36 29.48 29.98
C PRO A 495 -14.83 29.58 30.41
N ALA A 496 -15.68 28.63 30.00
CA ALA A 496 -17.08 28.55 30.38
C ALA A 496 -17.28 28.06 31.83
N TYR A 497 -16.29 27.30 32.35
CA TYR A 497 -16.35 26.67 33.67
C TYR A 497 -15.13 27.03 34.51
N THR A 498 -15.31 27.18 35.83
CA THR A 498 -14.26 27.60 36.76
C THR A 498 -13.18 26.55 37.01
N ASP A 499 -13.47 25.31 36.71
CA ASP A 499 -12.56 24.15 36.84
C ASP A 499 -11.93 23.66 35.53
N VAL A 500 -12.24 24.34 34.40
CA VAL A 500 -11.62 24.07 33.08
C VAL A 500 -11.11 25.38 32.52
N THR A 501 -9.98 25.86 33.04
CA THR A 501 -9.38 27.16 32.68
C THR A 501 -8.09 27.04 31.86
N ASP A 502 -7.48 25.85 31.81
CA ASP A 502 -6.26 25.59 31.05
C ASP A 502 -6.63 25.28 29.57
N THR A 503 -6.33 26.24 28.68
CA THR A 503 -6.63 26.16 27.25
C THR A 503 -5.79 25.13 26.50
N SER A 504 -4.72 24.57 27.12
CA SER A 504 -3.87 23.52 26.53
C SER A 504 -4.42 22.11 26.69
N LEU A 505 -5.47 21.93 27.48
CA LEU A 505 -6.10 20.63 27.68
C LEU A 505 -6.77 20.15 26.39
N TYR A 506 -6.56 18.88 26.00
CA TYR A 506 -7.11 18.30 24.77
C TYR A 506 -8.64 18.41 24.65
N PHE A 507 -9.32 18.49 25.77
CA PHE A 507 -10.78 18.61 25.83
C PHE A 507 -11.28 20.05 26.00
N PHE A 508 -10.41 21.07 26.08
CA PHE A 508 -10.83 22.45 26.34
C PHE A 508 -11.86 22.94 25.32
N LYS A 509 -11.55 22.83 24.02
CA LYS A 509 -12.47 23.24 22.95
C LYS A 509 -13.80 22.46 22.97
N ALA A 510 -13.72 21.15 23.22
CA ALA A 510 -14.91 20.31 23.32
C ALA A 510 -15.83 20.72 24.49
N VAL A 511 -15.24 21.10 25.63
CA VAL A 511 -15.99 21.58 26.81
C VAL A 511 -16.61 22.95 26.55
N GLN A 512 -15.92 23.86 25.85
CA GLN A 512 -16.47 25.15 25.42
C GLN A 512 -17.67 24.95 24.49
N TRP A 513 -17.51 24.12 23.45
CA TRP A 513 -18.58 23.74 22.55
C TRP A 513 -19.79 23.13 23.30
N ALA A 514 -19.54 22.23 24.26
CA ALA A 514 -20.62 21.62 25.06
C ALA A 514 -21.40 22.65 25.87
N SER A 515 -20.73 23.69 26.37
CA SER A 515 -21.40 24.82 27.05
C SER A 515 -22.28 25.60 26.07
N GLU A 516 -21.79 25.88 24.87
CA GLU A 516 -22.53 26.60 23.81
C GLU A 516 -23.76 25.80 23.34
N GLN A 517 -23.69 24.47 23.33
CA GLN A 517 -24.79 23.57 23.00
C GLN A 517 -25.73 23.29 24.17
N GLY A 518 -25.44 23.83 25.36
CA GLY A 518 -26.26 23.58 26.56
C GLY A 518 -26.21 22.17 27.09
N LEU A 519 -25.16 21.40 26.77
CA LEU A 519 -25.00 19.99 27.20
C LEU A 519 -24.76 19.89 28.72
N VAL A 520 -24.15 20.89 29.34
CA VAL A 520 -23.84 20.94 30.76
C VAL A 520 -24.11 22.32 31.30
N GLU A 521 -24.94 22.38 32.35
CA GLU A 521 -25.26 23.61 33.08
C GLU A 521 -24.43 23.71 34.38
N GLY A 522 -24.21 24.93 34.88
CA GLY A 522 -23.56 25.21 36.17
C GLY A 522 -22.23 25.95 36.04
N GLU A 523 -21.55 26.18 37.19
CA GLU A 523 -20.29 26.92 37.28
C GLU A 523 -19.06 26.01 37.13
N THR A 524 -19.23 24.68 37.26
CA THR A 524 -18.17 23.67 37.14
C THR A 524 -18.59 22.56 36.17
N PHE A 525 -17.59 22.05 35.41
CA PHE A 525 -17.78 20.96 34.48
C PHE A 525 -17.47 19.59 35.07
N ASP A 526 -16.52 19.52 36.01
CA ASP A 526 -16.03 18.29 36.63
C ASP A 526 -15.47 17.25 35.60
N PRO A 527 -14.40 17.61 34.84
CA PRO A 527 -13.95 16.88 33.63
C PRO A 527 -13.52 15.44 33.90
N TYR A 528 -13.02 15.15 35.08
CA TYR A 528 -12.48 13.84 35.47
C TYR A 528 -13.48 12.93 36.18
N ALA A 529 -14.67 13.41 36.47
CA ALA A 529 -15.72 12.56 37.00
C ALA A 529 -16.15 11.50 35.99
N GLY A 530 -16.56 10.33 36.51
CA GLY A 530 -17.07 9.24 35.67
C GLY A 530 -18.37 9.66 34.98
N CYS A 531 -18.50 9.39 33.68
CA CYS A 531 -19.74 9.60 32.96
C CYS A 531 -20.73 8.44 33.25
N THR A 532 -21.84 8.72 33.88
CA THR A 532 -22.88 7.71 34.11
C THR A 532 -23.68 7.42 32.84
N ARG A 533 -24.43 6.29 32.83
CA ARG A 533 -25.28 5.92 31.70
C ARG A 533 -26.36 6.96 31.41
N ALA A 534 -26.96 7.53 32.49
CA ALA A 534 -27.91 8.62 32.34
C ALA A 534 -27.28 9.86 31.70
N MET A 535 -26.09 10.28 32.16
CA MET A 535 -25.36 11.40 31.58
C MET A 535 -25.02 11.14 30.11
N ALA A 536 -24.56 9.93 29.76
CA ALA A 536 -24.18 9.58 28.40
C ALA A 536 -25.32 9.76 27.40
N VAL A 537 -26.48 9.15 27.69
CA VAL A 537 -27.66 9.30 26.80
C VAL A 537 -28.25 10.71 26.84
N TYR A 538 -28.11 11.43 27.95
CA TYR A 538 -28.56 12.82 28.07
C TYR A 538 -27.74 13.74 27.15
N PHE A 539 -26.40 13.65 27.17
CA PHE A 539 -25.54 14.44 26.31
C PHE A 539 -25.79 14.14 24.82
N MET A 540 -25.97 12.87 24.47
CA MET A 540 -26.27 12.45 23.10
C MET A 540 -27.63 12.97 22.64
N TRP A 541 -28.65 12.91 23.51
CA TRP A 541 -30.01 13.38 23.24
C TRP A 541 -30.04 14.90 23.00
N VAL A 542 -29.38 15.67 23.88
CA VAL A 542 -29.28 17.12 23.72
C VAL A 542 -28.52 17.48 22.44
N ALA A 543 -27.41 16.79 22.14
CA ALA A 543 -26.63 16.98 20.88
C ALA A 543 -27.44 16.65 19.61
N ALA A 544 -28.52 15.85 19.75
CA ALA A 544 -29.47 15.54 18.69
C ALA A 544 -30.72 16.46 18.69
N ASP A 545 -30.64 17.65 19.26
CA ASP A 545 -31.77 18.60 19.39
C ASP A 545 -32.96 18.12 20.21
N SER A 546 -32.71 17.23 21.15
CA SER A 546 -33.70 16.77 22.17
C SER A 546 -35.02 16.22 21.60
N PRO A 547 -35.00 15.28 20.65
CA PRO A 547 -36.22 14.79 20.00
C PRO A 547 -37.15 14.02 20.99
N GLU A 548 -38.44 14.14 20.78
CA GLU A 548 -39.46 13.40 21.55
C GLU A 548 -39.46 11.91 21.16
N ALA A 549 -39.65 11.03 22.14
CA ALA A 549 -39.77 9.58 21.95
C ALA A 549 -40.81 8.96 22.89
N ALA A 550 -41.31 7.78 22.49
CA ALA A 550 -42.24 7.02 23.32
C ALA A 550 -41.57 6.54 24.63
N ALA A 551 -42.33 6.49 25.71
CA ALA A 551 -41.82 6.08 27.02
C ALA A 551 -41.26 4.64 26.99
N ALA A 552 -40.04 4.46 27.49
CA ALA A 552 -39.43 3.16 27.72
C ALA A 552 -39.91 2.53 29.03
N SER A 553 -39.82 1.21 29.12
CA SER A 553 -40.37 0.43 30.26
C SER A 553 -39.28 -0.08 31.19
N PHE A 554 -38.39 0.81 31.69
CA PHE A 554 -37.40 0.43 32.70
C PHE A 554 -37.94 0.62 34.12
N THR A 555 -37.68 -0.35 35.00
CA THR A 555 -38.14 -0.35 36.38
C THR A 555 -37.38 0.59 37.31
N ASP A 556 -36.20 1.03 36.90
CA ASP A 556 -35.25 1.88 37.63
C ASP A 556 -35.14 3.30 37.05
N VAL A 557 -36.01 3.68 36.10
CA VAL A 557 -36.11 5.04 35.54
C VAL A 557 -37.47 5.63 35.94
N ALA A 558 -37.43 6.61 36.85
CA ALA A 558 -38.63 7.35 37.22
C ALA A 558 -39.12 8.22 36.05
N ALA A 559 -40.43 8.27 35.81
CA ALA A 559 -41.00 9.01 34.68
C ALA A 559 -40.74 10.52 34.75
N ASP A 560 -40.46 11.05 35.94
CA ASP A 560 -40.15 12.45 36.24
C ASP A 560 -38.64 12.71 36.42
N ALA A 561 -37.80 11.74 36.15
CA ALA A 561 -36.34 11.94 36.17
C ALA A 561 -35.90 12.87 35.04
N ASP A 562 -34.95 13.78 35.30
CA ASP A 562 -34.45 14.78 34.35
C ASP A 562 -33.91 14.14 33.06
N TYR A 563 -33.43 12.89 33.13
CA TYR A 563 -32.91 12.12 32.02
C TYR A 563 -33.91 11.15 31.38
N ALA A 564 -35.19 11.09 31.86
CA ALA A 564 -36.17 10.11 31.39
C ALA A 564 -36.45 10.26 29.87
N ALA A 565 -36.56 11.50 29.36
CA ALA A 565 -36.75 11.77 27.93
C ALA A 565 -35.56 11.27 27.07
N ALA A 566 -34.35 11.48 27.56
CA ALA A 566 -33.13 11.01 26.88
C ALA A 566 -33.05 9.47 26.86
N VAL A 567 -33.44 8.80 27.94
CA VAL A 567 -33.52 7.32 27.99
C VAL A 567 -34.57 6.80 27.01
N ASN A 568 -35.73 7.44 26.91
CA ASN A 568 -36.79 7.07 25.97
C ASN A 568 -36.27 7.18 24.51
N TRP A 569 -35.61 8.28 24.17
CA TRP A 569 -35.00 8.48 22.88
C TRP A 569 -33.93 7.43 22.59
N ALA A 570 -33.03 7.17 23.54
CA ALA A 570 -31.94 6.21 23.36
C ALA A 570 -32.45 4.77 23.09
N VAL A 571 -33.60 4.39 23.67
CA VAL A 571 -34.27 3.12 23.37
C VAL A 571 -34.89 3.16 21.97
N ALA A 572 -35.60 4.23 21.64
CA ALA A 572 -36.26 4.38 20.34
C ALA A 572 -35.26 4.35 19.16
N GLN A 573 -34.05 4.90 19.37
CA GLN A 573 -32.96 4.88 18.39
C GLN A 573 -32.11 3.60 18.46
N GLY A 574 -32.41 2.63 19.30
CA GLY A 574 -31.62 1.41 19.45
C GLY A 574 -30.24 1.61 20.09
N VAL A 575 -29.95 2.81 20.63
CA VAL A 575 -28.70 3.13 21.31
C VAL A 575 -28.45 2.20 22.50
N THR A 576 -29.50 1.89 23.24
CA THR A 576 -29.48 0.96 24.37
C THR A 576 -30.74 0.10 24.44
N LEU A 577 -30.55 -1.14 24.89
CA LEU A 577 -31.65 -2.09 25.19
C LEU A 577 -31.81 -2.31 26.71
N GLY A 578 -31.15 -1.49 27.55
CA GLY A 578 -31.10 -1.68 28.98
C GLY A 578 -29.87 -2.49 29.45
N THR A 579 -29.98 -3.04 30.66
CA THR A 579 -28.94 -3.87 31.29
C THR A 579 -29.55 -5.20 31.77
N GLY A 580 -28.70 -6.23 31.94
CA GLY A 580 -29.12 -7.55 32.41
C GLY A 580 -30.11 -8.21 31.45
N ASP A 581 -31.34 -8.44 31.94
CA ASP A 581 -32.45 -9.01 31.17
C ASP A 581 -33.26 -7.97 30.37
N GLY A 582 -32.78 -6.73 30.32
CA GLY A 582 -33.46 -5.62 29.63
C GLY A 582 -34.53 -4.90 30.45
N SER A 583 -34.77 -5.27 31.69
CA SER A 583 -35.80 -4.64 32.57
C SER A 583 -35.30 -3.38 33.29
N THR A 584 -34.00 -3.14 33.32
CA THR A 584 -33.33 -1.99 33.96
C THR A 584 -32.46 -1.23 33.02
N PHE A 585 -32.28 0.06 33.26
CA PHE A 585 -31.36 0.94 32.52
C PHE A 585 -30.04 1.15 33.24
N SER A 586 -30.05 1.08 34.57
CA SER A 586 -28.90 1.32 35.46
C SER A 586 -28.33 2.74 35.32
N PRO A 587 -29.11 3.81 35.56
CA PRO A 587 -28.79 5.20 35.24
C PRO A 587 -27.48 5.71 35.89
N ASP A 588 -27.22 5.28 37.15
CA ASP A 588 -26.05 5.76 37.92
C ASP A 588 -24.76 4.98 37.66
N THR A 589 -24.83 3.92 36.85
CA THR A 589 -23.63 3.13 36.52
C THR A 589 -22.72 3.93 35.61
N VAL A 590 -21.42 4.05 35.98
CA VAL A 590 -20.41 4.70 35.14
C VAL A 590 -20.15 3.85 33.90
N CYS A 591 -20.25 4.46 32.74
CA CYS A 591 -19.97 3.82 31.48
C CYS A 591 -18.48 3.56 31.30
N GLN A 592 -18.18 2.44 30.68
CA GLN A 592 -16.84 2.16 30.13
C GLN A 592 -16.66 2.85 28.76
N ARG A 593 -15.41 3.06 28.37
CA ARG A 593 -15.06 3.72 27.09
C ARG A 593 -15.66 2.96 25.89
N GLY A 594 -15.56 1.62 25.87
CA GLY A 594 -16.16 0.78 24.83
C GLY A 594 -17.69 0.92 24.76
N GLN A 595 -18.39 1.08 25.90
CA GLN A 595 -19.82 1.30 25.90
C GLN A 595 -20.20 2.65 25.28
N ILE A 596 -19.42 3.71 25.56
CA ILE A 596 -19.72 5.05 25.03
C ILE A 596 -19.59 5.07 23.51
N VAL A 597 -18.50 4.54 22.93
CA VAL A 597 -18.33 4.52 21.47
C VAL A 597 -19.36 3.63 20.79
N THR A 598 -19.78 2.52 21.44
CA THR A 598 -20.87 1.68 20.94
C THR A 598 -22.20 2.42 20.94
N PHE A 599 -22.46 3.27 21.94
CA PHE A 599 -23.68 4.10 21.96
C PHE A 599 -23.64 5.13 20.81
N LEU A 600 -22.52 5.78 20.59
CA LEU A 600 -22.34 6.73 19.49
C LEU A 600 -22.51 6.05 18.12
N TYR A 601 -21.86 4.90 17.93
CA TYR A 601 -21.98 4.08 16.73
C TYR A 601 -23.45 3.73 16.42
N ARG A 602 -24.18 3.24 17.42
CA ARG A 602 -25.59 2.89 17.26
C ARG A 602 -26.46 4.10 16.97
N ALA A 603 -26.18 5.25 17.59
CA ALA A 603 -26.91 6.48 17.32
C ALA A 603 -26.66 6.99 15.88
N ALA A 604 -25.44 6.91 15.41
CA ALA A 604 -25.07 7.33 14.05
C ALA A 604 -25.67 6.39 12.97
N ASN A 605 -25.81 5.10 13.28
CA ASN A 605 -26.32 4.08 12.37
C ASN A 605 -27.79 3.69 12.68
N ALA A 606 -28.50 4.45 13.51
CA ALA A 606 -29.94 4.26 13.71
C ALA A 606 -30.64 4.51 12.36
N ALA A 607 -31.45 3.53 11.91
CA ALA A 607 -32.21 3.68 10.69
C ALA A 607 -33.10 4.94 10.76
N ALA A 608 -32.97 5.82 9.77
CA ALA A 608 -33.77 7.01 9.61
C ALA A 608 -35.25 6.67 9.38
#